data_43e3340f00f513e788c5af0232d6d44e
#
_entry.id   43e3340f00f513e788c5af0232d6d44e
#
_cell.length_a   1.000
_cell.length_b   1.000
_cell.length_c   1.000
_cell.angle_alpha   90.00
_cell.angle_beta   90.00
_cell.angle_gamma   90.00
#
_symmetry.space_group_name_H-M   'P 1'
#
loop_
_entity.id
_entity.type
_entity.pdbx_description
1 polymer ?
#
loop_
_entity_poly.entity_id
_entity_poly.type
_entity_poly.pdbx_seq_one_letter_code
_entity_poly.pdbx_strand_id
1 'polypeptide(L)'
;LGIIINNDNMNVLELFAGSRSIGKEAERQGMSVYSSDINDFKGIDYVVDINEFDVSKVPFTPDVIWASPPCTYFSVASIGKHWNKDHTPKSDNALRGVEYVQSTLDIIQHFLKVNPNLKYFIENPRGKLRKLDVIKDYPRETVWYCTYG
;
A
#
# COMPACT_ATOMS: atom_id res chain seq x y z
N LEU A 1 -16.61 -18.93 -22.14
CA LEU A 1 -17.37 -18.61 -20.92
C LEU A 1 -16.57 -17.60 -20.12
N GLY A 2 -16.88 -16.29 -20.31
CA GLY A 2 -16.31 -15.24 -19.47
C GLY A 2 -16.89 -15.38 -18.06
N ILE A 3 -16.02 -15.53 -17.07
CA ILE A 3 -16.40 -15.35 -15.67
C ILE A 3 -16.69 -13.85 -15.55
N ILE A 4 -17.96 -13.48 -15.50
CA ILE A 4 -18.38 -12.14 -15.07
C ILE A 4 -18.06 -12.07 -13.58
N ILE A 5 -16.91 -11.52 -13.23
CA ILE A 5 -16.62 -11.12 -11.86
C ILE A 5 -17.56 -9.94 -11.62
N ASN A 6 -18.60 -10.16 -10.82
CA ASN A 6 -19.50 -9.10 -10.41
C ASN A 6 -18.72 -8.23 -9.40
N ASN A 7 -18.10 -7.17 -9.89
CA ASN A 7 -17.30 -6.23 -9.08
C ASN A 7 -18.19 -5.25 -8.29
N ASP A 8 -19.51 -5.28 -8.51
CA ASP A 8 -20.45 -4.27 -8.00
C ASP A 8 -20.60 -4.23 -6.46
N ASN A 9 -19.84 -5.06 -5.72
CA ASN A 9 -19.90 -5.10 -4.26
C ASN A 9 -18.51 -5.23 -3.60
N MET A 10 -17.42 -5.02 -4.33
CA MET A 10 -16.08 -5.10 -3.72
C MET A 10 -15.72 -3.80 -3.01
N ASN A 11 -15.15 -3.94 -1.82
CA ASN A 11 -14.70 -2.84 -0.99
C ASN A 11 -13.16 -2.71 -1.08
N VAL A 12 -12.68 -1.54 -1.44
CA VAL A 12 -11.25 -1.25 -1.63
C VAL A 12 -10.79 -0.22 -0.61
N LEU A 13 -9.76 -0.57 0.15
CA LEU A 13 -9.01 0.36 0.99
C LEU A 13 -7.73 0.77 0.26
N GLU A 14 -7.59 2.06 -0.05
CA GLU A 14 -6.41 2.62 -0.70
C GLU A 14 -5.58 3.41 0.31
N LEU A 15 -4.37 2.95 0.62
CA LEU A 15 -3.43 3.58 1.53
C LEU A 15 -2.35 4.32 0.74
N PHE A 16 -1.90 5.47 1.22
CA PHE A 16 -0.99 6.38 0.51
C PHE A 16 -1.57 6.78 -0.86
N ALA A 17 -2.83 7.16 -0.85
CA ALA A 17 -3.65 7.25 -2.06
C ALA A 17 -3.21 8.38 -3.02
N GLY A 18 -2.58 9.45 -2.51
CA GLY A 18 -2.11 10.57 -3.32
C GLY A 18 -3.21 11.12 -4.26
N SER A 19 -3.01 10.97 -5.56
CA SER A 19 -3.99 11.37 -6.59
C SER A 19 -5.19 10.43 -6.71
N ARG A 20 -5.25 9.36 -5.92
CA ARG A 20 -6.28 8.30 -5.97
C ARG A 20 -6.38 7.60 -7.33
N SER A 21 -5.24 7.31 -7.95
CA SER A 21 -5.24 6.66 -9.27
C SER A 21 -5.91 5.28 -9.24
N ILE A 22 -5.64 4.50 -8.21
CA ILE A 22 -6.25 3.19 -8.01
C ILE A 22 -7.70 3.33 -7.58
N GLY A 23 -8.00 4.21 -6.60
CA GLY A 23 -9.35 4.43 -6.11
C GLY A 23 -10.31 4.90 -7.21
N LYS A 24 -9.89 5.85 -8.05
CA LYS A 24 -10.69 6.33 -9.18
C LYS A 24 -10.99 5.22 -10.19
N GLU A 25 -10.02 4.38 -10.48
CA GLU A 25 -10.24 3.25 -11.39
C GLU A 25 -11.16 2.18 -10.77
N ALA A 26 -11.00 1.89 -9.49
CA ALA A 26 -11.88 0.96 -8.76
C ALA A 26 -13.33 1.49 -8.74
N GLU A 27 -13.54 2.78 -8.45
CA GLU A 27 -14.86 3.43 -8.51
C GLU A 27 -15.48 3.37 -9.92
N ARG A 28 -14.66 3.58 -10.97
CA ARG A 28 -15.10 3.46 -12.36
C ARG A 28 -15.60 2.04 -12.69
N GLN A 29 -15.08 1.04 -12.00
CA GLN A 29 -15.49 -0.37 -12.13
C GLN A 29 -16.60 -0.78 -11.16
N GLY A 30 -17.23 0.17 -10.45
CA GLY A 30 -18.37 -0.09 -9.57
C GLY A 30 -18.00 -0.52 -8.15
N MET A 31 -16.73 -0.45 -7.75
CA MET A 31 -16.29 -0.80 -6.41
C MET A 31 -16.50 0.37 -5.43
N SER A 32 -16.70 0.05 -4.15
CA SER A 32 -16.67 1.05 -3.07
C SER A 32 -15.24 1.28 -2.63
N VAL A 33 -14.81 2.55 -2.50
CA VAL A 33 -13.44 2.90 -2.14
C VAL A 33 -13.41 3.78 -0.90
N TYR A 34 -12.45 3.52 -0.02
CA TYR A 34 -12.07 4.39 1.09
C TYR A 34 -10.57 4.69 0.98
N SER A 35 -10.22 5.96 0.77
CA SER A 35 -8.86 6.39 0.49
C SER A 35 -8.26 7.14 1.66
N SER A 36 -7.01 6.84 2.00
CA SER A 36 -6.25 7.49 3.06
C SER A 36 -4.91 8.01 2.56
N ASP A 37 -4.53 9.20 3.03
CA ASP A 37 -3.22 9.82 2.80
C ASP A 37 -2.89 10.76 3.95
N ILE A 38 -1.61 11.08 4.16
CA ILE A 38 -1.18 12.08 5.13
C ILE A 38 -1.54 13.51 4.67
N ASN A 39 -1.67 13.71 3.36
CA ASN A 39 -2.01 15.00 2.77
C ASN A 39 -3.51 15.04 2.41
N ASP A 40 -4.12 16.20 2.62
CA ASP A 40 -5.51 16.47 2.25
C ASP A 40 -5.66 16.74 0.74
N PHE A 41 -5.45 15.70 -0.06
CA PHE A 41 -5.73 15.77 -1.49
C PHE A 41 -7.23 15.61 -1.76
N LYS A 42 -7.68 16.16 -2.90
CA LYS A 42 -9.09 16.06 -3.29
C LYS A 42 -9.58 14.62 -3.34
N GLY A 43 -10.57 14.32 -2.52
CA GLY A 43 -11.24 13.03 -2.47
C GLY A 43 -10.60 12.01 -1.52
N ILE A 44 -9.66 12.41 -0.67
CA ILE A 44 -9.18 11.60 0.44
C ILE A 44 -10.25 11.57 1.52
N ASP A 45 -10.63 10.37 1.94
CA ASP A 45 -11.67 10.14 2.95
C ASP A 45 -11.11 10.25 4.37
N TYR A 46 -9.85 9.83 4.56
CA TYR A 46 -9.19 9.83 5.86
C TYR A 46 -7.78 10.42 5.76
N VAL A 47 -7.65 11.67 6.19
CA VAL A 47 -6.35 12.36 6.25
C VAL A 47 -5.66 11.99 7.56
N VAL A 48 -4.61 11.17 7.47
CA VAL A 48 -3.90 10.65 8.65
C VAL A 48 -2.50 10.13 8.27
N ASP A 49 -1.53 10.26 9.18
CA ASP A 49 -0.28 9.51 9.08
C ASP A 49 -0.59 8.01 9.25
N ILE A 50 0.00 7.16 8.40
CA ILE A 50 -0.22 5.71 8.44
C ILE A 50 0.13 5.10 9.80
N ASN A 51 1.08 5.67 10.53
CA ASN A 51 1.47 5.23 11.86
C ASN A 51 0.39 5.49 12.93
N GLU A 52 -0.54 6.38 12.64
CA GLU A 52 -1.68 6.74 13.51
C GLU A 52 -3.02 6.24 12.95
N PHE A 53 -2.97 5.38 11.92
CA PHE A 53 -4.17 4.90 11.23
C PHE A 53 -5.07 4.08 12.17
N ASP A 54 -6.29 4.55 12.36
CA ASP A 54 -7.32 3.85 13.13
C ASP A 54 -8.21 3.01 12.20
N VAL A 55 -8.06 1.69 12.26
CA VAL A 55 -8.82 0.75 11.43
C VAL A 55 -10.33 0.84 11.65
N SER A 56 -10.78 1.33 12.82
CA SER A 56 -12.21 1.50 13.12
C SER A 56 -12.87 2.63 12.30
N LYS A 57 -12.09 3.49 11.68
CA LYS A 57 -12.58 4.57 10.80
C LYS A 57 -12.93 4.07 9.40
N VAL A 58 -12.47 2.88 9.02
CA VAL A 58 -12.83 2.28 7.72
C VAL A 58 -14.28 1.81 7.78
N PRO A 59 -15.18 2.32 6.89
CA PRO A 59 -16.62 2.11 7.01
C PRO A 59 -17.11 0.71 6.60
N PHE A 60 -16.19 -0.15 6.16
CA PHE A 60 -16.48 -1.50 5.67
C PHE A 60 -15.30 -2.45 5.94
N THR A 61 -15.53 -3.74 5.79
CA THR A 61 -14.45 -4.73 5.69
C THR A 61 -13.92 -4.75 4.26
N PRO A 62 -12.63 -4.45 4.03
CA PRO A 62 -12.06 -4.48 2.69
C PRO A 62 -11.99 -5.88 2.09
N ASP A 63 -12.23 -5.98 0.79
CA ASP A 63 -11.93 -7.15 -0.04
C ASP A 63 -10.56 -7.00 -0.71
N VAL A 64 -10.14 -5.75 -0.92
CA VAL A 64 -8.84 -5.39 -1.47
C VAL A 64 -8.22 -4.27 -0.65
N ILE A 65 -6.92 -4.40 -0.33
CA ILE A 65 -6.09 -3.30 0.17
C ILE A 65 -5.00 -3.03 -0.85
N TRP A 66 -4.90 -1.78 -1.28
CA TRP A 66 -3.80 -1.29 -2.09
C TRP A 66 -3.00 -0.26 -1.30
N ALA A 67 -1.69 -0.45 -1.21
CA ALA A 67 -0.80 0.46 -0.52
C ALA A 67 0.40 0.83 -1.40
N SER A 68 0.68 2.13 -1.54
CA SER A 68 1.82 2.66 -2.29
C SER A 68 2.72 3.50 -1.36
N PRO A 69 3.48 2.88 -0.45
CA PRO A 69 4.35 3.61 0.47
C PRO A 69 5.36 4.49 -0.28
N PRO A 70 5.73 5.67 0.25
CA PRO A 70 6.68 6.57 -0.41
C PRO A 70 7.97 5.87 -0.81
N CYS A 71 8.31 5.88 -2.10
CA CYS A 71 9.49 5.21 -2.64
C CYS A 71 10.81 5.95 -2.37
N THR A 72 10.75 7.20 -1.93
CA THR A 72 11.93 8.07 -1.70
C THR A 72 12.95 7.44 -0.77
N TYR A 73 12.51 6.66 0.20
CA TYR A 73 13.40 6.01 1.16
C TYR A 73 14.02 4.71 0.65
N PHE A 74 13.43 4.09 -0.37
CA PHE A 74 13.77 2.76 -0.87
C PHE A 74 14.37 2.75 -2.27
N SER A 75 14.41 3.89 -2.96
CA SER A 75 14.90 3.98 -4.34
C SER A 75 16.39 3.61 -4.43
N VAL A 76 16.79 3.11 -5.58
CA VAL A 76 18.20 2.75 -5.86
C VAL A 76 19.14 3.93 -5.61
N ALA A 77 18.71 5.15 -5.98
CA ALA A 77 19.49 6.37 -5.78
C ALA A 77 19.71 6.72 -4.30
N SER A 78 18.86 6.25 -3.40
CA SER A 78 18.94 6.56 -1.96
C SER A 78 19.70 5.51 -1.13
N ILE A 79 20.03 4.35 -1.71
CA ILE A 79 20.59 3.21 -0.97
C ILE A 79 21.88 3.59 -0.22
N GLY A 80 22.83 4.21 -0.87
CA GLY A 80 24.12 4.58 -0.23
C GLY A 80 23.98 5.65 0.84
N LYS A 81 22.94 6.48 0.78
CA LYS A 81 22.69 7.58 1.71
C LYS A 81 21.93 7.13 2.96
N HIS A 82 20.98 6.25 2.81
CA HIS A 82 19.99 5.92 3.84
C HIS A 82 20.14 4.52 4.43
N TRP A 83 20.94 3.64 3.83
CA TRP A 83 21.03 2.23 4.19
C TRP A 83 22.48 1.76 4.37
N ASN A 84 22.69 0.89 5.36
CA ASN A 84 23.95 0.16 5.52
C ASN A 84 24.04 -1.01 4.53
N LYS A 85 25.22 -1.62 4.41
CA LYS A 85 25.45 -2.78 3.53
C LYS A 85 24.65 -3.99 3.93
N ASP A 86 24.41 -4.18 5.22
CA ASP A 86 23.60 -5.26 5.81
C ASP A 86 22.08 -5.01 5.74
N HIS A 87 21.67 -3.98 4.98
CA HIS A 87 20.28 -3.59 4.81
C HIS A 87 19.59 -2.95 6.03
N THR A 88 20.34 -2.64 7.09
CA THR A 88 19.80 -1.86 8.21
C THR A 88 19.66 -0.37 7.85
N PRO A 89 18.65 0.34 8.41
CA PRO A 89 18.49 1.76 8.17
C PRO A 89 19.63 2.57 8.80
N LYS A 90 20.11 3.59 8.08
CA LYS A 90 21.20 4.47 8.50
C LYS A 90 20.72 5.88 8.82
N SER A 91 19.54 6.27 8.39
CA SER A 91 19.00 7.60 8.57
C SER A 91 17.57 7.54 9.14
N ASP A 92 17.12 8.64 9.76
CA ASP A 92 15.75 8.78 10.27
C ASP A 92 14.70 8.59 9.16
N ASN A 93 15.02 9.02 7.94
CA ASN A 93 14.16 8.81 6.78
C ASN A 93 14.01 7.32 6.44
N ALA A 94 15.08 6.54 6.51
CA ALA A 94 15.01 5.11 6.30
C ALA A 94 14.24 4.39 7.41
N LEU A 95 14.44 4.81 8.68
CA LEU A 95 13.66 4.33 9.83
C LEU A 95 12.17 4.60 9.62
N ARG A 96 11.80 5.83 9.27
CA ARG A 96 10.40 6.19 8.98
C ARG A 96 9.82 5.37 7.84
N GLY A 97 10.61 5.08 6.80
CA GLY A 97 10.19 4.19 5.72
C GLY A 97 9.86 2.79 6.20
N VAL A 98 10.67 2.22 7.10
CA VAL A 98 10.42 0.91 7.71
C VAL A 98 9.15 0.94 8.57
N GLU A 99 8.97 1.98 9.39
CA GLU A 99 7.76 2.17 10.21
C GLU A 99 6.49 2.23 9.35
N TYR A 100 6.51 2.95 8.23
CA TYR A 100 5.38 3.02 7.30
C TYR A 100 5.02 1.66 6.71
N VAL A 101 6.02 0.87 6.34
CA VAL A 101 5.78 -0.50 5.85
C VAL A 101 5.23 -1.38 6.97
N GLN A 102 5.77 -1.30 8.18
CA GLN A 102 5.28 -2.06 9.33
C GLN A 102 3.83 -1.71 9.64
N SER A 103 3.49 -0.43 9.73
CA SER A 103 2.10 0.03 9.97
C SER A 103 1.16 -0.45 8.87
N THR A 104 1.61 -0.44 7.60
CA THR A 104 0.83 -0.99 6.49
C THR A 104 0.56 -2.49 6.68
N LEU A 105 1.58 -3.26 7.07
CA LEU A 105 1.41 -4.70 7.32
C LEU A 105 0.50 -4.97 8.52
N ASP A 106 0.57 -4.16 9.56
CA ASP A 106 -0.30 -4.29 10.75
C ASP A 106 -1.77 -4.06 10.38
N ILE A 107 -2.06 -3.06 9.53
CA ILE A 107 -3.40 -2.81 8.99
C ILE A 107 -3.87 -4.02 8.16
N ILE A 108 -3.04 -4.53 7.27
CA ILE A 108 -3.34 -5.70 6.45
C ILE A 108 -3.63 -6.91 7.34
N GLN A 109 -2.79 -7.18 8.34
CA GLN A 109 -2.98 -8.29 9.27
C GLN A 109 -4.26 -8.17 10.10
N HIS A 110 -4.63 -6.95 10.50
CA HIS A 110 -5.90 -6.71 11.16
C HIS A 110 -7.07 -7.16 10.27
N PHE A 111 -7.12 -6.71 9.03
CA PHE A 111 -8.22 -7.05 8.13
C PHE A 111 -8.19 -8.50 7.64
N LEU A 112 -7.04 -9.15 7.54
CA LEU A 112 -6.95 -10.59 7.26
C LEU A 112 -7.59 -11.46 8.36
N LYS A 113 -7.57 -11.01 9.61
CA LYS A 113 -8.28 -11.71 10.70
C LYS A 113 -9.80 -11.62 10.55
N VAL A 114 -10.30 -10.53 9.97
CA VAL A 114 -11.74 -10.30 9.73
C VAL A 114 -12.18 -10.92 8.41
N ASN A 115 -11.37 -10.79 7.37
CA ASN A 115 -11.62 -11.33 6.03
C ASN A 115 -10.41 -12.15 5.55
N PRO A 116 -10.38 -13.47 5.76
CA PRO A 116 -9.28 -14.33 5.30
C PRO A 116 -9.08 -14.38 3.78
N ASN A 117 -10.08 -13.95 3.00
CA ASN A 117 -10.03 -13.88 1.54
C ASN A 117 -9.53 -12.53 1.01
N LEU A 118 -9.17 -11.59 1.90
CA LEU A 118 -8.62 -10.29 1.55
C LEU A 118 -7.46 -10.44 0.56
N LYS A 119 -7.50 -9.68 -0.52
CA LYS A 119 -6.36 -9.48 -1.43
C LYS A 119 -5.65 -8.19 -1.05
N TYR A 120 -4.33 -8.21 -1.04
CA TYR A 120 -3.56 -7.01 -0.75
C TYR A 120 -2.35 -6.86 -1.67
N PHE A 121 -2.02 -5.62 -1.95
CA PHE A 121 -0.92 -5.24 -2.83
C PHE A 121 -0.13 -4.11 -2.17
N ILE A 122 1.19 -4.27 -2.09
CA ILE A 122 2.11 -3.22 -1.66
C ILE A 122 2.98 -2.89 -2.89
N GLU A 123 2.71 -1.74 -3.50
CA GLU A 123 3.43 -1.27 -4.67
C GLU A 123 4.62 -0.41 -4.25
N ASN A 124 5.77 -0.65 -4.83
CA ASN A 124 6.93 0.21 -4.69
C ASN A 124 7.90 -0.06 -5.86
N PRO A 125 8.58 0.96 -6.40
CA PRO A 125 9.60 0.76 -7.42
C PRO A 125 10.68 -0.23 -6.99
N ARG A 126 11.25 -0.91 -7.96
CA ARG A 126 12.34 -1.85 -7.73
C ARG A 126 13.49 -1.16 -6.98
N GLY A 127 13.78 -1.61 -5.76
CA GLY A 127 14.78 -1.00 -4.90
C GLY A 127 15.03 -1.77 -3.60
N LYS A 128 15.19 -1.02 -2.52
CA LYS A 128 15.57 -1.53 -1.20
C LYS A 128 14.45 -2.29 -0.49
N LEU A 129 13.20 -1.86 -0.65
CA LEU A 129 12.05 -2.41 0.08
C LEU A 129 12.02 -3.94 0.08
N ARG A 130 12.19 -4.56 -1.07
CA ARG A 130 12.18 -6.02 -1.24
C ARG A 130 13.24 -6.79 -0.46
N LYS A 131 14.24 -6.10 0.11
CA LYS A 131 15.37 -6.67 0.85
C LYS A 131 15.24 -6.48 2.35
N LEU A 132 14.21 -5.78 2.81
CA LEU A 132 13.98 -5.53 4.22
C LEU A 132 13.41 -6.77 4.91
N ASP A 133 13.88 -7.03 6.12
CA ASP A 133 13.42 -8.17 6.92
C ASP A 133 11.92 -8.18 7.14
N VAL A 134 11.31 -7.00 7.28
CA VAL A 134 9.88 -6.82 7.51
C VAL A 134 9.01 -7.34 6.36
N ILE A 135 9.53 -7.43 5.13
CA ILE A 135 8.75 -7.81 3.94
C ILE A 135 9.39 -8.92 3.09
N LYS A 136 10.60 -9.36 3.39
CA LYS A 136 11.36 -10.30 2.56
C LYS A 136 10.65 -11.63 2.29
N ASP A 137 9.84 -12.10 3.24
CA ASP A 137 9.14 -13.39 3.19
C ASP A 137 7.76 -13.30 2.51
N TYR A 138 7.32 -12.10 2.14
CA TYR A 138 6.07 -11.91 1.41
C TYR A 138 6.25 -12.23 -0.09
N PRO A 139 5.25 -12.88 -0.72
CA PRO A 139 5.25 -13.10 -2.17
C PRO A 139 5.40 -11.79 -2.93
N ARG A 140 6.15 -11.79 -4.02
CA ARG A 140 6.37 -10.60 -4.84
C ARG A 140 6.32 -10.92 -6.33
N GLU A 141 5.81 -9.96 -7.08
CA GLU A 141 5.76 -9.97 -8.53
C GLU A 141 6.43 -8.70 -9.07
N THR A 142 7.08 -8.79 -10.21
CA THR A 142 7.65 -7.62 -10.89
C THR A 142 6.78 -7.29 -12.10
N VAL A 143 6.18 -6.10 -12.08
CA VAL A 143 5.34 -5.60 -13.17
C VAL A 143 6.11 -4.54 -13.96
N TRP A 144 6.10 -4.66 -15.27
CA TRP A 144 6.69 -3.71 -16.20
C TRP A 144 5.58 -2.88 -16.84
N TYR A 145 5.43 -1.64 -16.42
CA TYR A 145 4.34 -0.76 -16.90
C TYR A 145 4.35 -0.57 -18.42
N CYS A 146 5.53 -0.58 -19.05
CA CYS A 146 5.65 -0.49 -20.51
C CYS A 146 5.04 -1.68 -21.26
N THR A 147 4.70 -2.77 -20.56
CA THR A 147 4.01 -3.94 -21.15
C THR A 147 2.49 -3.71 -21.25
N TYR A 148 1.95 -2.74 -20.53
CA TYR A 148 0.51 -2.47 -20.42
C TYR A 148 0.09 -1.13 -21.01
N GLY A 149 1.04 -0.31 -21.47
CA GLY A 149 0.80 1.03 -22.03
C GLY A 149 0.77 1.07 -23.55
#